data_a450e1e4c7623f844f972d216cf89255
#
_entry.id   a450e1e4c7623f844f972d216cf89255
#
_cell.length_a   1.000
_cell.length_b   1.000
_cell.length_c   1.000
_cell.angle_alpha   90.00
_cell.angle_beta   90.00
_cell.angle_gamma   90.00
#
_symmetry.space_group_name_H-M   'P 1'
#
loop_
_entity.id
_entity.type
_entity.pdbx_description
1 polymer ?
#
loop_
_entity_poly.entity_id
_entity_poly.type
_entity_poly.pdbx_seq_one_letter_code
_entity_poly.pdbx_strand_id
1 'polypeptide(L)'
;MEAGKILNFFFLIFAVLGGIDYFFDSKYGIGKEFERGIKCAGQLILCMVGFITLAPLLGDVLLTLCGPFLEKIGSDPSLMAGILFAVDCGGAPAAEEMASSREMAILNGYFVASMFGNAVGGNLFLSLMAVNPKRRSFVLYGLAIGLAAIPAGCLLGSLLIGISPREVFSDLLPLILLSVLLITAMALWTGVLLRILRIFGKCNVFLCIAGLLLAAAGELCGFEILPARTPFSEIMTLIGQIVLVLAGVFPLLSVALRFLEKPLARISEKAGLSVTDTRGVVVCLVNCYPSIDRLPEMTDMGIVLNTAFGSVAGYALGDHFAYTSSAAPELVVPMIIAKVSAGMLAIGIAFLLRRFIIRK
;
A
#
# COMPACT_ATOMS: atom_id res chain seq x y z
N MET A 1 7.51 -15.65 12.99
CA MET A 1 6.96 -16.83 12.27
C MET A 1 5.60 -17.28 12.82
N GLU A 2 5.39 -17.35 14.15
CA GLU A 2 4.11 -17.81 14.71
C GLU A 2 2.94 -16.83 14.48
N ALA A 3 3.15 -15.53 14.68
CA ALA A 3 2.09 -14.53 14.56
C ALA A 3 1.46 -14.46 13.15
N GLY A 4 2.26 -14.55 12.10
CA GLY A 4 1.75 -14.60 10.73
C GLY A 4 0.91 -15.86 10.46
N LYS A 5 1.34 -17.02 10.98
CA LYS A 5 0.56 -18.27 10.87
C LYS A 5 -0.75 -18.20 11.66
N ILE A 6 -0.75 -17.58 12.82
CA ILE A 6 -1.97 -17.39 13.63
C ILE A 6 -2.96 -16.50 12.87
N LEU A 7 -2.49 -15.40 12.27
CA LEU A 7 -3.33 -14.52 11.47
C LEU A 7 -3.88 -15.23 10.24
N ASN A 8 -3.06 -15.99 9.52
CA ASN A 8 -3.49 -16.78 8.36
C ASN A 8 -4.54 -17.84 8.77
N PHE A 9 -4.37 -18.49 9.91
CA PHE A 9 -5.36 -19.44 10.42
C PHE A 9 -6.69 -18.74 10.75
N PHE A 10 -6.61 -17.54 11.33
CA PHE A 10 -7.79 -16.74 11.61
C PHE A 10 -8.52 -16.33 10.32
N PHE A 11 -7.78 -15.91 9.30
CA PHE A 11 -8.37 -15.60 7.97
C PHE A 11 -8.97 -16.85 7.31
N LEU A 12 -8.35 -18.02 7.46
CA LEU A 12 -8.89 -19.27 6.95
C LEU A 12 -10.28 -19.57 7.55
N ILE A 13 -10.50 -19.32 8.85
CA ILE A 13 -11.81 -19.49 9.46
C ILE A 13 -12.85 -18.63 8.75
N PHE A 14 -12.54 -17.36 8.47
CA PHE A 14 -13.45 -16.45 7.77
C PHE A 14 -13.62 -16.80 6.29
N ALA A 15 -12.59 -17.35 5.64
CA ALA A 15 -12.72 -17.89 4.29
C ALA A 15 -13.69 -19.07 4.24
N VAL A 16 -13.61 -20.00 5.22
CA VAL A 16 -14.54 -21.13 5.34
C VAL A 16 -15.97 -20.64 5.60
N LEU A 17 -16.16 -19.72 6.54
CA LEU A 17 -17.49 -19.15 6.82
C LEU A 17 -18.06 -18.42 5.59
N GLY A 18 -17.22 -17.65 4.88
CA GLY A 18 -17.58 -16.97 3.64
C GLY A 18 -17.93 -17.96 2.53
N GLY A 19 -17.13 -19.02 2.36
CA GLY A 19 -17.40 -20.08 1.38
C GLY A 19 -18.70 -20.84 1.66
N ILE A 20 -19.00 -21.13 2.91
CA ILE A 20 -20.27 -21.74 3.33
C ILE A 20 -21.45 -20.79 3.00
N ASP A 21 -21.35 -19.53 3.38
CA ASP A 21 -22.42 -18.54 3.07
C ASP A 21 -22.59 -18.36 1.56
N TYR A 22 -21.48 -18.38 0.79
CA TYR A 22 -21.53 -18.33 -0.67
C TYR A 22 -22.30 -19.52 -1.27
N PHE A 23 -22.07 -20.73 -0.73
CA PHE A 23 -22.81 -21.94 -1.15
C PHE A 23 -24.30 -21.81 -0.87
N PHE A 24 -24.71 -21.09 0.20
CA PHE A 24 -26.11 -20.81 0.55
C PHE A 24 -26.59 -19.46 0.02
N ASP A 25 -26.22 -19.09 -1.21
CA ASP A 25 -26.63 -17.85 -1.91
C ASP A 25 -26.31 -16.56 -1.16
N SER A 26 -25.23 -16.55 -0.37
CA SER A 26 -24.75 -15.39 0.38
C SER A 26 -25.82 -14.75 1.27
N LYS A 27 -26.60 -15.57 1.96
CA LYS A 27 -27.72 -15.16 2.81
C LYS A 27 -27.31 -14.17 3.91
N TYR A 28 -26.10 -14.33 4.47
CA TYR A 28 -25.55 -13.43 5.50
C TYR A 28 -24.67 -12.32 4.92
N GLY A 29 -24.46 -12.32 3.60
CA GLY A 29 -23.71 -11.30 2.86
C GLY A 29 -22.19 -11.41 2.97
N ILE A 30 -21.63 -12.33 3.76
CA ILE A 30 -20.19 -12.58 3.84
C ILE A 30 -19.69 -13.43 2.67
N GLY A 31 -20.56 -14.23 2.05
CA GLY A 31 -20.25 -15.00 0.84
C GLY A 31 -19.92 -14.12 -0.36
N LYS A 32 -20.58 -12.96 -0.51
CA LYS A 32 -20.22 -11.97 -1.54
C LYS A 32 -18.82 -11.41 -1.34
N GLU A 33 -18.41 -11.22 -0.10
CA GLU A 33 -17.06 -10.73 0.23
C GLU A 33 -16.00 -11.83 0.00
N PHE A 34 -16.33 -13.09 0.27
CA PHE A 34 -15.50 -14.25 -0.10
C PHE A 34 -15.28 -14.28 -1.62
N GLU A 35 -16.36 -14.22 -2.41
CA GLU A 35 -16.29 -14.17 -3.87
C GLU A 35 -15.45 -12.99 -4.35
N ARG A 36 -15.61 -11.82 -3.71
CA ARG A 36 -14.82 -10.63 -4.01
C ARG A 36 -13.32 -10.86 -3.81
N GLY A 37 -12.93 -11.56 -2.72
CA GLY A 37 -11.54 -11.94 -2.48
C GLY A 37 -10.98 -12.82 -3.61
N ILE A 38 -11.74 -13.82 -4.05
CA ILE A 38 -11.35 -14.68 -5.18
C ILE A 38 -11.23 -13.88 -6.49
N LYS A 39 -12.15 -12.95 -6.75
CA LYS A 39 -12.15 -12.12 -7.97
C LYS A 39 -10.97 -11.14 -8.05
N CYS A 40 -10.26 -10.87 -6.97
CA CYS A 40 -9.02 -10.07 -7.00
C CYS A 40 -7.90 -10.74 -7.81
N ALA A 41 -7.95 -12.05 -8.06
CA ALA A 41 -6.92 -12.79 -8.79
C ALA A 41 -6.53 -12.15 -10.12
N GLY A 42 -7.50 -11.74 -10.93
CA GLY A 42 -7.22 -11.13 -12.24
C GLY A 42 -6.42 -9.83 -12.15
N GLN A 43 -6.71 -8.98 -11.17
CA GLN A 43 -5.98 -7.75 -10.94
C GLN A 43 -4.56 -8.01 -10.43
N LEU A 44 -4.41 -8.98 -9.53
CA LEU A 44 -3.11 -9.38 -9.00
C LEU A 44 -2.24 -10.01 -10.09
N ILE A 45 -2.79 -10.88 -10.96
CA ILE A 45 -2.07 -11.44 -12.10
C ILE A 45 -1.55 -10.33 -13.00
N LEU A 46 -2.41 -9.36 -13.39
CA LEU A 46 -2.00 -8.27 -14.27
C LEU A 46 -0.85 -7.45 -13.65
N CYS A 47 -0.94 -7.11 -12.38
CA CYS A 47 0.04 -6.25 -11.71
C CYS A 47 1.30 -7.03 -11.33
N MET A 48 1.16 -8.10 -10.56
CA MET A 48 2.29 -8.80 -9.95
C MET A 48 3.12 -9.58 -10.97
N VAL A 49 2.48 -10.34 -11.88
CA VAL A 49 3.23 -11.05 -12.92
C VAL A 49 4.05 -10.07 -13.74
N GLY A 50 3.43 -8.94 -14.14
CA GLY A 50 4.10 -7.93 -14.94
C GLY A 50 5.33 -7.34 -14.23
N PHE A 51 5.17 -6.89 -13.00
CA PHE A 51 6.26 -6.26 -12.26
C PHE A 51 7.33 -7.25 -11.84
N ILE A 52 6.98 -8.43 -11.33
CA ILE A 52 7.98 -9.44 -10.89
C ILE A 52 8.81 -9.91 -12.09
N THR A 53 8.19 -10.12 -13.25
CA THR A 53 8.93 -10.47 -14.48
C THR A 53 9.91 -9.37 -14.91
N LEU A 54 9.54 -8.10 -14.75
CA LEU A 54 10.40 -6.97 -15.10
C LEU A 54 11.32 -6.52 -13.96
N ALA A 55 11.19 -7.02 -12.74
CA ALA A 55 11.93 -6.55 -11.57
C ALA A 55 13.46 -6.53 -11.78
N PRO A 56 14.11 -7.55 -12.37
CA PRO A 56 15.55 -7.51 -12.63
C PRO A 56 15.93 -6.36 -13.59
N LEU A 57 15.20 -6.20 -14.68
CA LEU A 57 15.46 -5.14 -15.65
C LEU A 57 15.22 -3.74 -15.04
N LEU A 58 14.13 -3.60 -14.29
CA LEU A 58 13.82 -2.33 -13.60
C LEU A 58 14.88 -2.02 -12.54
N GLY A 59 15.33 -3.03 -11.77
CA GLY A 59 16.41 -2.90 -10.81
C GLY A 59 17.70 -2.42 -11.45
N ASP A 60 18.16 -3.07 -12.53
CA ASP A 60 19.37 -2.68 -13.26
C ASP A 60 19.30 -1.25 -13.82
N VAL A 61 18.17 -0.88 -14.42
CA VAL A 61 17.95 0.48 -14.95
C VAL A 61 17.96 1.52 -13.83
N LEU A 62 17.22 1.28 -12.74
CA LEU A 62 17.16 2.21 -11.61
C LEU A 62 18.50 2.32 -10.89
N LEU A 63 19.21 1.21 -10.72
CA LEU A 63 20.55 1.18 -10.14
C LEU A 63 21.52 2.00 -10.96
N THR A 64 21.50 1.84 -12.29
CA THR A 64 22.37 2.59 -13.20
C THR A 64 22.08 4.08 -13.20
N LEU A 65 20.80 4.47 -13.21
CA LEU A 65 20.38 5.87 -13.30
C LEU A 65 20.47 6.63 -11.98
N CYS A 66 20.06 5.99 -10.89
CA CYS A 66 19.87 6.65 -9.59
C CYS A 66 20.90 6.22 -8.54
N GLY A 67 21.46 5.02 -8.66
CA GLY A 67 22.41 4.45 -7.69
C GLY A 67 23.55 5.39 -7.31
N PRO A 68 24.36 5.89 -8.30
CA PRO A 68 25.50 6.77 -7.98
C PRO A 68 25.12 8.07 -7.28
N PHE A 69 23.89 8.56 -7.51
CA PHE A 69 23.40 9.75 -6.83
C PHE A 69 23.01 9.44 -5.40
N LEU A 70 22.26 8.34 -5.17
CA LEU A 70 21.80 7.95 -3.84
C LEU A 70 22.97 7.59 -2.92
N GLU A 71 23.92 6.83 -3.41
CA GLU A 71 25.14 6.49 -2.66
C GLU A 71 25.93 7.74 -2.22
N LYS A 72 26.04 8.77 -3.08
CA LYS A 72 26.70 10.04 -2.73
C LYS A 72 26.03 10.78 -1.58
N ILE A 73 24.71 10.64 -1.43
CA ILE A 73 23.97 11.29 -0.34
C ILE A 73 23.74 10.35 0.85
N GLY A 74 24.39 9.18 0.85
CA GLY A 74 24.39 8.22 1.95
C GLY A 74 23.10 7.39 2.06
N SER A 75 22.40 7.21 0.95
CA SER A 75 21.18 6.42 0.85
C SER A 75 21.38 5.20 -0.02
N ASP A 76 20.69 4.12 0.28
CA ASP A 76 20.76 2.88 -0.48
C ASP A 76 20.01 3.01 -1.83
N PRO A 77 20.55 2.47 -2.93
CA PRO A 77 19.89 2.50 -4.24
C PRO A 77 18.48 1.91 -4.25
N SER A 78 18.20 0.90 -3.40
CA SER A 78 16.91 0.24 -3.28
C SER A 78 15.77 1.19 -2.86
N LEU A 79 16.11 2.35 -2.27
CA LEU A 79 15.12 3.37 -1.92
C LEU A 79 14.27 3.79 -3.13
N MET A 80 14.85 3.81 -4.35
CA MET A 80 14.09 4.15 -5.56
C MET A 80 12.98 3.16 -5.87
N ALA A 81 13.20 1.87 -5.62
CA ALA A 81 12.15 0.86 -5.77
C ALA A 81 11.00 1.12 -4.79
N GLY A 82 11.32 1.43 -3.52
CA GLY A 82 10.35 1.77 -2.50
C GLY A 82 9.57 3.07 -2.76
N ILE A 83 10.19 4.03 -3.46
CA ILE A 83 9.54 5.29 -3.86
C ILE A 83 8.57 5.08 -5.04
N LEU A 84 8.97 4.28 -6.01
CA LEU A 84 8.26 4.17 -7.29
C LEU A 84 7.16 3.11 -7.28
N PHE A 85 7.31 2.04 -6.51
CA PHE A 85 6.43 0.89 -6.57
C PHE A 85 5.89 0.51 -5.19
N ALA A 86 4.64 0.02 -5.15
CA ALA A 86 4.09 -0.59 -3.94
C ALA A 86 4.75 -1.96 -3.69
N VAL A 87 4.73 -2.42 -2.44
CA VAL A 87 5.42 -3.63 -2.00
C VAL A 87 5.08 -4.87 -2.84
N ASP A 88 3.80 -5.05 -3.14
CA ASP A 88 3.23 -6.15 -3.93
C ASP A 88 3.24 -5.90 -5.44
N CYS A 89 3.49 -4.67 -5.85
CA CYS A 89 3.54 -4.24 -7.26
C CYS A 89 4.98 -3.89 -7.67
N GLY A 90 5.93 -4.77 -7.36
CA GLY A 90 7.32 -4.65 -7.81
C GLY A 90 8.27 -3.96 -6.83
N GLY A 91 7.77 -3.32 -5.76
CA GLY A 91 8.61 -2.61 -4.79
C GLY A 91 9.57 -3.51 -4.05
N ALA A 92 9.08 -4.62 -3.48
CA ALA A 92 9.93 -5.56 -2.77
C ALA A 92 10.90 -6.30 -3.71
N PRO A 93 10.46 -6.93 -4.82
CA PRO A 93 11.38 -7.61 -5.74
C PRO A 93 12.46 -6.68 -6.33
N ALA A 94 12.10 -5.47 -6.74
CA ALA A 94 13.08 -4.53 -7.28
C ALA A 94 14.04 -4.01 -6.20
N ALA A 95 13.57 -3.81 -4.96
CA ALA A 95 14.44 -3.44 -3.85
C ALA A 95 15.44 -4.55 -3.50
N GLU A 96 15.01 -5.81 -3.51
CA GLU A 96 15.89 -6.97 -3.29
C GLU A 96 17.02 -7.06 -4.34
N GLU A 97 16.75 -6.67 -5.59
CA GLU A 97 17.76 -6.62 -6.66
C GLU A 97 18.75 -5.47 -6.51
N MET A 98 18.34 -4.35 -5.90
CA MET A 98 19.12 -3.12 -5.86
C MET A 98 19.83 -2.88 -4.54
N ALA A 99 19.42 -3.53 -3.46
CA ALA A 99 19.89 -3.25 -2.12
C ALA A 99 21.34 -3.70 -1.89
N SER A 100 22.10 -2.88 -1.18
CA SER A 100 23.47 -3.22 -0.74
C SER A 100 23.51 -4.22 0.42
N SER A 101 22.40 -4.35 1.15
CA SER A 101 22.24 -5.30 2.26
C SER A 101 20.80 -5.78 2.40
N ARG A 102 20.61 -6.88 3.15
CA ARG A 102 19.28 -7.41 3.46
C ARG A 102 18.45 -6.40 4.26
N GLU A 103 19.07 -5.67 5.15
CA GLU A 103 18.43 -4.64 5.98
C GLU A 103 17.85 -3.53 5.11
N MET A 104 18.60 -3.07 4.10
CA MET A 104 18.13 -2.04 3.17
C MET A 104 17.04 -2.57 2.22
N ALA A 105 17.16 -3.82 1.76
CA ALA A 105 16.09 -4.46 1.00
C ALA A 105 14.77 -4.49 1.79
N ILE A 106 14.85 -4.82 3.08
CA ILE A 106 13.65 -4.83 3.95
C ILE A 106 13.12 -3.42 4.19
N LEU A 107 13.98 -2.47 4.58
CA LEU A 107 13.57 -1.10 4.85
C LEU A 107 12.85 -0.50 3.64
N ASN A 108 13.46 -0.61 2.46
CA ASN A 108 12.99 0.04 1.25
C ASN A 108 11.91 -0.77 0.53
N GLY A 109 12.09 -2.09 0.41
CA GLY A 109 11.16 -2.98 -0.28
C GLY A 109 9.87 -3.26 0.48
N TYR A 110 9.93 -3.37 1.81
CA TYR A 110 8.74 -3.73 2.60
C TYR A 110 8.14 -2.55 3.37
N PHE A 111 8.94 -1.65 3.96
CA PHE A 111 8.38 -0.55 4.75
C PHE A 111 8.12 0.68 3.88
N VAL A 112 9.13 1.20 3.18
CA VAL A 112 8.96 2.39 2.31
C VAL A 112 7.98 2.08 1.18
N ALA A 113 8.15 0.97 0.46
CA ALA A 113 7.28 0.58 -0.66
C ALA A 113 5.82 0.41 -0.23
N SER A 114 5.58 -0.18 0.95
CA SER A 114 4.21 -0.37 1.45
C SER A 114 3.53 0.92 1.90
N MET A 115 4.28 2.00 2.13
CA MET A 115 3.78 3.30 2.56
C MET A 115 3.93 4.36 1.47
N PHE A 116 5.16 4.73 1.09
CA PHE A 116 5.39 5.80 0.11
C PHE A 116 5.02 5.36 -1.32
N GLY A 117 5.51 4.20 -1.76
CA GLY A 117 5.19 3.64 -3.07
C GLY A 117 3.69 3.45 -3.25
N ASN A 118 3.00 2.93 -2.23
CA ASN A 118 1.55 2.83 -2.20
C ASN A 118 0.85 4.20 -2.29
N ALA A 119 1.31 5.20 -1.53
CA ALA A 119 0.71 6.53 -1.51
C ALA A 119 0.79 7.22 -2.88
N VAL A 120 1.96 7.16 -3.52
CA VAL A 120 2.25 7.83 -4.81
C VAL A 120 1.78 7.00 -5.99
N GLY A 121 1.91 5.67 -5.92
CA GLY A 121 1.62 4.74 -7.01
C GLY A 121 0.16 4.70 -7.46
N GLY A 122 -0.79 4.95 -6.56
CA GLY A 122 -2.21 4.90 -6.92
C GLY A 122 -3.11 5.76 -6.05
N ASN A 123 -3.00 5.66 -4.73
CA ASN A 123 -3.95 6.25 -3.79
C ASN A 123 -4.09 7.77 -3.95
N LEU A 124 -2.98 8.50 -4.16
CA LEU A 124 -2.98 9.94 -4.36
C LEU A 124 -3.81 10.34 -5.58
N PHE A 125 -3.52 9.75 -6.74
CA PHE A 125 -4.22 10.11 -7.98
C PHE A 125 -5.71 9.79 -7.88
N LEU A 126 -6.07 8.61 -7.40
CA LEU A 126 -7.47 8.19 -7.27
C LEU A 126 -8.23 9.06 -6.28
N SER A 127 -7.65 9.39 -5.12
CA SER A 127 -8.26 10.27 -4.13
C SER A 127 -8.52 11.68 -4.67
N LEU A 128 -7.57 12.24 -5.45
CA LEU A 128 -7.74 13.55 -6.08
C LEU A 128 -8.80 13.55 -7.19
N MET A 129 -8.99 12.41 -7.87
CA MET A 129 -10.01 12.27 -8.89
C MET A 129 -11.40 12.00 -8.30
N ALA A 130 -11.48 11.36 -7.14
CA ALA A 130 -12.74 11.05 -6.47
C ALA A 130 -13.45 12.31 -5.95
N VAL A 131 -12.71 13.31 -5.48
CA VAL A 131 -13.30 14.51 -4.88
C VAL A 131 -13.50 15.65 -5.89
N ASN A 132 -14.47 16.52 -5.59
CA ASN A 132 -14.68 17.78 -6.33
C ASN A 132 -13.36 18.61 -6.31
N PRO A 133 -12.99 19.30 -7.42
CA PRO A 133 -11.81 20.16 -7.49
C PRO A 133 -11.64 21.14 -6.32
N LYS A 134 -12.72 21.69 -5.78
CA LYS A 134 -12.70 22.59 -4.62
C LYS A 134 -12.26 21.92 -3.32
N ARG A 135 -12.41 20.61 -3.21
CA ARG A 135 -12.06 19.82 -2.01
C ARG A 135 -10.71 19.08 -2.13
N ARG A 136 -10.00 19.20 -3.25
CA ARG A 136 -8.70 18.55 -3.47
C ARG A 136 -7.64 18.96 -2.46
N SER A 137 -7.71 20.19 -1.93
CA SER A 137 -6.80 20.65 -0.88
C SER A 137 -6.84 19.75 0.36
N PHE A 138 -8.00 19.20 0.72
CA PHE A 138 -8.12 18.30 1.88
C PHE A 138 -7.44 16.95 1.63
N VAL A 139 -7.52 16.41 0.40
CA VAL A 139 -6.75 15.23 -0.02
C VAL A 139 -5.24 15.52 0.09
N LEU A 140 -4.80 16.68 -0.39
CA LEU A 140 -3.40 17.08 -0.35
C LEU A 140 -2.89 17.25 1.09
N TYR A 141 -3.69 17.87 1.98
CA TYR A 141 -3.34 17.95 3.41
C TYR A 141 -3.22 16.56 4.04
N GLY A 142 -4.18 15.66 3.76
CA GLY A 142 -4.11 14.29 4.27
C GLY A 142 -2.85 13.57 3.79
N LEU A 143 -2.56 13.62 2.49
CA LEU A 143 -1.34 12.99 1.97
C LEU A 143 -0.07 13.59 2.57
N ALA A 144 0.03 14.92 2.67
CA ALA A 144 1.17 15.59 3.27
C ALA A 144 1.44 15.10 4.70
N ILE A 145 0.37 14.97 5.49
CA ILE A 145 0.43 14.46 6.86
C ILE A 145 0.85 12.98 6.87
N GLY A 146 0.29 12.16 5.98
CA GLY A 146 0.68 10.77 5.83
C GLY A 146 2.16 10.60 5.49
N LEU A 147 2.65 11.31 4.46
CA LEU A 147 4.06 11.26 4.05
C LEU A 147 5.01 11.69 5.18
N ALA A 148 4.63 12.69 5.98
CA ALA A 148 5.40 13.14 7.13
C ALA A 148 5.49 12.09 8.25
N ALA A 149 4.55 11.14 8.31
CA ALA A 149 4.54 10.07 9.31
C ALA A 149 5.37 8.84 8.91
N ILE A 150 5.73 8.68 7.62
CA ILE A 150 6.45 7.50 7.10
C ILE A 150 7.76 7.23 7.86
N PRO A 151 8.65 8.22 8.10
CA PRO A 151 9.92 7.95 8.77
C PRO A 151 9.75 7.36 10.17
N ALA A 152 8.74 7.80 10.91
CA ALA A 152 8.45 7.26 12.23
C ALA A 152 7.96 5.79 12.17
N GLY A 153 7.10 5.47 11.18
CA GLY A 153 6.68 4.09 10.93
C GLY A 153 7.83 3.20 10.53
N CYS A 154 8.65 3.63 9.57
CA CYS A 154 9.85 2.90 9.15
C CYS A 154 10.79 2.65 10.34
N LEU A 155 11.02 3.65 11.19
CA LEU A 155 11.84 3.51 12.38
C LEU A 155 11.29 2.43 13.33
N LEU A 156 10.00 2.45 13.63
CA LEU A 156 9.38 1.48 14.53
C LEU A 156 9.43 0.06 13.97
N GLY A 157 9.14 -0.12 12.66
CA GLY A 157 9.26 -1.42 12.00
C GLY A 157 10.69 -1.94 12.00
N SER A 158 11.66 -1.07 11.70
CA SER A 158 13.09 -1.39 11.65
C SER A 158 13.66 -1.79 12.99
N LEU A 159 13.25 -1.15 14.08
CA LEU A 159 13.67 -1.50 15.44
C LEU A 159 13.28 -2.94 15.81
N LEU A 160 12.15 -3.46 15.31
CA LEU A 160 11.71 -4.82 15.59
C LEU A 160 12.56 -5.91 14.91
N ILE A 161 13.31 -5.53 13.89
CA ILE A 161 14.19 -6.43 13.13
C ILE A 161 15.68 -6.10 13.30
N GLY A 162 16.01 -5.17 14.20
CA GLY A 162 17.37 -4.85 14.59
C GLY A 162 18.12 -3.89 13.68
N ILE A 163 17.45 -3.20 12.74
CA ILE A 163 18.07 -2.13 11.94
C ILE A 163 18.28 -0.90 12.83
N SER A 164 19.50 -0.34 12.78
CA SER A 164 19.84 0.79 13.66
C SER A 164 19.09 2.06 13.25
N PRO A 165 18.65 2.91 14.22
CA PRO A 165 18.00 4.19 13.91
C PRO A 165 18.86 5.09 13.00
N ARG A 166 20.18 5.04 13.15
CA ARG A 166 21.10 5.84 12.34
C ARG A 166 21.03 5.45 10.86
N GLU A 167 21.02 4.15 10.57
CA GLU A 167 20.90 3.64 9.19
C GLU A 167 19.55 4.04 8.59
N VAL A 168 18.45 3.87 9.34
CA VAL A 168 17.11 4.27 8.91
C VAL A 168 17.06 5.76 8.57
N PHE A 169 17.58 6.64 9.44
CA PHE A 169 17.54 8.08 9.19
C PHE A 169 18.46 8.50 8.04
N SER A 170 19.65 7.89 7.91
CA SER A 170 20.56 8.17 6.80
C SER A 170 19.91 7.83 5.47
N ASP A 171 19.33 6.63 5.38
CA ASP A 171 18.71 6.12 4.16
C ASP A 171 17.45 6.90 3.77
N LEU A 172 16.61 7.29 4.75
CA LEU A 172 15.36 7.98 4.49
C LEU A 172 15.50 9.50 4.27
N LEU A 173 16.70 10.08 4.38
CA LEU A 173 16.90 11.51 4.19
C LEU A 173 16.41 12.00 2.82
N PRO A 174 16.74 11.35 1.69
CA PRO A 174 16.22 11.73 0.38
C PRO A 174 14.70 11.61 0.28
N LEU A 175 14.11 10.60 0.93
CA LEU A 175 12.66 10.41 0.99
C LEU A 175 11.97 11.58 1.71
N ILE A 176 12.56 12.04 2.82
CA ILE A 176 12.05 13.19 3.57
C ILE A 176 12.12 14.45 2.69
N LEU A 177 13.24 14.69 2.01
CA LEU A 177 13.40 15.82 1.08
C LEU A 177 12.41 15.74 -0.09
N LEU A 178 12.23 14.55 -0.67
CA LEU A 178 11.25 14.31 -1.73
C LEU A 178 9.83 14.55 -1.23
N SER A 179 9.51 14.13 -0.01
CA SER A 179 8.20 14.37 0.61
C SER A 179 7.92 15.87 0.76
N VAL A 180 8.90 16.65 1.23
CA VAL A 180 8.79 18.12 1.32
C VAL A 180 8.61 18.75 -0.06
N LEU A 181 9.38 18.30 -1.06
CA LEU A 181 9.26 18.76 -2.44
C LEU A 181 7.86 18.43 -3.01
N LEU A 182 7.38 17.21 -2.79
CA LEU A 182 6.07 16.77 -3.24
C LEU A 182 4.95 17.62 -2.60
N ILE A 183 5.02 17.82 -1.29
CA ILE A 183 4.07 18.67 -0.54
C ILE A 183 4.07 20.11 -1.09
N THR A 184 5.25 20.66 -1.36
CA THR A 184 5.40 22.00 -1.93
C THR A 184 4.83 22.06 -3.34
N ALA A 185 5.13 21.08 -4.19
CA ALA A 185 4.58 20.97 -5.55
C ALA A 185 3.05 20.82 -5.53
N MET A 186 2.50 20.08 -4.57
CA MET A 186 1.06 19.97 -4.36
C MET A 186 0.41 21.32 -4.02
N ALA A 187 1.07 22.11 -3.20
CA ALA A 187 0.55 23.42 -2.79
C ALA A 187 0.63 24.47 -3.93
N LEU A 188 1.71 24.46 -4.71
CA LEU A 188 1.99 25.50 -5.70
C LEU A 188 1.55 25.11 -7.12
N TRP A 189 1.67 23.83 -7.51
CA TRP A 189 1.52 23.37 -8.90
C TRP A 189 0.64 22.11 -9.03
N THR A 190 -0.50 22.08 -8.33
CA THR A 190 -1.43 20.93 -8.34
C THR A 190 -1.75 20.42 -9.76
N GLY A 191 -1.96 21.32 -10.72
CA GLY A 191 -2.27 20.93 -12.10
C GLY A 191 -1.13 20.21 -12.82
N VAL A 192 0.12 20.64 -12.58
CA VAL A 192 1.33 19.99 -13.13
C VAL A 192 1.50 18.63 -12.47
N LEU A 193 1.38 18.58 -11.15
CA LEU A 193 1.48 17.33 -10.39
C LEU A 193 0.47 16.28 -10.87
N LEU A 194 -0.80 16.67 -11.06
CA LEU A 194 -1.83 15.77 -11.60
C LEU A 194 -1.48 15.22 -12.98
N ARG A 195 -0.82 16.03 -13.82
CA ARG A 195 -0.35 15.57 -15.13
C ARG A 195 0.78 14.56 -14.99
N ILE A 196 1.75 14.84 -14.13
CA ILE A 196 2.88 13.94 -13.84
C ILE A 196 2.37 12.61 -13.30
N LEU A 197 1.49 12.63 -12.28
CA LEU A 197 0.92 11.42 -11.69
C LEU A 197 0.09 10.59 -12.69
N ARG A 198 -0.61 11.26 -13.60
CA ARG A 198 -1.34 10.56 -14.67
C ARG A 198 -0.40 9.87 -15.65
N ILE A 199 0.71 10.51 -16.03
CA ILE A 199 1.73 9.90 -16.89
C ILE A 199 2.36 8.72 -16.14
N PHE A 200 2.77 8.91 -14.90
CA PHE A 200 3.35 7.88 -14.05
C PHE A 200 2.43 6.65 -13.93
N GLY A 201 1.13 6.86 -13.63
CA GLY A 201 0.15 5.77 -13.58
C GLY A 201 0.01 5.03 -14.92
N LYS A 202 0.02 5.75 -16.06
CA LYS A 202 0.01 5.12 -17.39
C LYS A 202 1.28 4.30 -17.66
N CYS A 203 2.45 4.80 -17.24
CA CYS A 203 3.70 4.06 -17.36
C CYS A 203 3.66 2.78 -16.52
N ASN A 204 3.14 2.84 -15.29
CA ASN A 204 2.97 1.65 -14.45
C ASN A 204 2.05 0.61 -15.10
N VAL A 205 0.89 1.02 -15.61
CA VAL A 205 -0.02 0.10 -16.34
C VAL A 205 0.66 -0.50 -17.57
N PHE A 206 1.44 0.30 -18.32
CA PHE A 206 2.20 -0.20 -19.46
C PHE A 206 3.23 -1.25 -19.04
N LEU A 207 3.97 -1.01 -17.95
CA LEU A 207 4.93 -1.99 -17.40
C LEU A 207 4.24 -3.27 -16.98
N CYS A 208 3.10 -3.19 -16.27
CA CYS A 208 2.30 -4.37 -15.91
C CYS A 208 1.93 -5.20 -17.15
N ILE A 209 1.40 -4.56 -18.18
CA ILE A 209 0.97 -5.25 -19.41
C ILE A 209 2.17 -5.83 -20.16
N ALA A 210 3.23 -5.04 -20.34
CA ALA A 210 4.43 -5.48 -21.04
C ALA A 210 5.08 -6.69 -20.37
N GLY A 211 5.28 -6.64 -19.04
CA GLY A 211 5.85 -7.74 -18.30
C GLY A 211 4.96 -8.99 -18.28
N LEU A 212 3.63 -8.83 -18.14
CA LEU A 212 2.70 -9.94 -18.24
C LEU A 212 2.76 -10.61 -19.64
N LEU A 213 2.82 -9.84 -20.72
CA LEU A 213 2.91 -10.38 -22.07
C LEU A 213 4.26 -11.06 -22.33
N LEU A 214 5.36 -10.54 -21.76
CA LEU A 214 6.66 -11.20 -21.82
C LEU A 214 6.65 -12.54 -21.07
N ALA A 215 6.06 -12.57 -19.86
CA ALA A 215 5.89 -13.82 -19.12
C ALA A 215 5.03 -14.83 -19.89
N ALA A 216 3.93 -14.37 -20.49
CA ALA A 216 3.05 -15.21 -21.30
C ALA A 216 3.75 -15.76 -22.56
N ALA A 217 4.61 -14.96 -23.21
CA ALA A 217 5.40 -15.43 -24.36
C ALA A 217 6.38 -16.53 -23.96
N GLY A 218 7.02 -16.42 -22.79
CA GLY A 218 7.86 -17.48 -22.22
C GLY A 218 7.08 -18.74 -21.93
N GLU A 219 5.98 -18.61 -21.17
CA GLU A 219 5.20 -19.77 -20.69
C GLU A 219 4.43 -20.50 -21.81
N LEU A 220 3.81 -19.75 -22.73
CA LEU A 220 2.97 -20.33 -23.78
C LEU A 220 3.73 -20.74 -25.05
N CYS A 221 4.79 -20.02 -25.38
CA CYS A 221 5.50 -20.18 -26.65
C CYS A 221 6.96 -20.62 -26.50
N GLY A 222 7.49 -20.65 -25.26
CA GLY A 222 8.90 -20.95 -25.01
C GLY A 222 9.87 -19.84 -25.47
N PHE A 223 9.36 -18.62 -25.70
CA PHE A 223 10.17 -17.45 -26.09
C PHE A 223 10.71 -16.73 -24.85
N GLU A 224 11.88 -17.12 -24.37
CA GLU A 224 12.59 -16.40 -23.32
C GLU A 224 13.24 -15.11 -23.85
N ILE A 225 12.46 -14.03 -23.87
CA ILE A 225 12.93 -12.69 -24.32
C ILE A 225 13.76 -12.00 -23.22
N LEU A 226 13.42 -12.25 -21.96
CA LEU A 226 14.15 -11.77 -20.77
C LEU A 226 14.46 -12.97 -19.87
N PRO A 227 15.68 -13.05 -19.31
CA PRO A 227 15.99 -14.07 -18.32
C PRO A 227 15.16 -13.79 -17.06
N ALA A 228 14.02 -14.49 -16.92
CA ALA A 228 13.19 -14.41 -15.75
C ALA A 228 13.94 -15.06 -14.56
N ARG A 229 14.24 -14.28 -13.51
CA ARG A 229 14.83 -14.84 -12.29
C ARG A 229 13.82 -15.64 -11.47
N THR A 230 12.52 -15.25 -11.55
CA THR A 230 11.42 -15.93 -10.86
C THR A 230 10.57 -16.66 -11.90
N PRO A 231 10.44 -17.99 -11.81
CA PRO A 231 9.57 -18.77 -12.69
C PRO A 231 8.10 -18.33 -12.61
N PHE A 232 7.38 -18.36 -13.75
CA PHE A 232 5.96 -18.01 -13.80
C PHE A 232 5.11 -18.79 -12.79
N SER A 233 5.41 -20.09 -12.61
CA SER A 233 4.73 -20.97 -11.65
C SER A 233 4.89 -20.50 -10.20
N GLU A 234 6.03 -19.95 -9.82
CA GLU A 234 6.26 -19.40 -8.48
C GLU A 234 5.46 -18.11 -8.27
N ILE A 235 5.42 -17.24 -9.29
CA ILE A 235 4.61 -16.02 -9.25
C ILE A 235 3.13 -16.38 -9.10
N MET A 236 2.64 -17.36 -9.85
CA MET A 236 1.26 -17.81 -9.75
C MET A 236 0.94 -18.47 -8.42
N THR A 237 1.88 -19.19 -7.83
CA THR A 237 1.75 -19.76 -6.48
C THR A 237 1.62 -18.65 -5.44
N LEU A 238 2.46 -17.62 -5.51
CA LEU A 238 2.40 -16.45 -4.64
C LEU A 238 1.02 -15.75 -4.76
N ILE A 239 0.56 -15.50 -5.98
CA ILE A 239 -0.75 -14.89 -6.23
C ILE A 239 -1.88 -15.76 -5.66
N GLY A 240 -1.81 -17.06 -5.85
CA GLY A 240 -2.78 -18.00 -5.29
C GLY A 240 -2.87 -17.91 -3.76
N GLN A 241 -1.74 -17.84 -3.08
CA GLN A 241 -1.68 -17.65 -1.62
C GLN A 241 -2.32 -16.32 -1.19
N ILE A 242 -2.02 -15.23 -1.90
CA ILE A 242 -2.60 -13.91 -1.63
C ILE A 242 -4.12 -13.94 -1.79
N VAL A 243 -4.62 -14.53 -2.86
CA VAL A 243 -6.07 -14.66 -3.13
C VAL A 243 -6.77 -15.44 -2.01
N LEU A 244 -6.17 -16.53 -1.54
CA LEU A 244 -6.72 -17.31 -0.41
C LEU A 244 -6.79 -16.49 0.88
N VAL A 245 -5.79 -15.68 1.16
CA VAL A 245 -5.79 -14.74 2.31
C VAL A 245 -6.91 -13.71 2.15
N LEU A 246 -7.03 -13.08 0.98
CA LEU A 246 -8.07 -12.07 0.72
C LEU A 246 -9.48 -12.64 0.79
N ALA A 247 -9.68 -13.89 0.38
CA ALA A 247 -10.95 -14.60 0.52
C ALA A 247 -11.40 -14.74 2.00
N GLY A 248 -10.48 -14.64 2.95
CA GLY A 248 -10.77 -14.61 4.39
C GLY A 248 -10.86 -13.19 4.96
N VAL A 249 -9.97 -12.32 4.53
CA VAL A 249 -9.86 -10.94 5.06
C VAL A 249 -11.11 -10.10 4.74
N PHE A 250 -11.68 -10.21 3.55
CA PHE A 250 -12.89 -9.45 3.19
C PHE A 250 -14.13 -9.87 3.97
N PRO A 251 -14.46 -11.17 4.13
CA PRO A 251 -15.49 -11.61 5.05
C PRO A 251 -15.26 -11.13 6.49
N LEU A 252 -14.04 -11.27 7.00
CA LEU A 252 -13.67 -10.76 8.33
C LEU A 252 -13.98 -9.28 8.48
N LEU A 253 -13.54 -8.44 7.53
CA LEU A 253 -13.79 -7.00 7.54
C LEU A 253 -15.30 -6.71 7.58
N SER A 254 -16.09 -7.42 6.76
CA SER A 254 -17.54 -7.25 6.71
C SER A 254 -18.17 -7.55 8.08
N VAL A 255 -17.76 -8.62 8.72
CA VAL A 255 -18.23 -8.99 10.07
C VAL A 255 -17.75 -7.98 11.11
N ALA A 256 -16.45 -7.62 11.09
CA ALA A 256 -15.89 -6.65 12.01
C ALA A 256 -16.61 -5.30 11.94
N LEU A 257 -16.91 -4.80 10.75
CA LEU A 257 -17.63 -3.53 10.57
C LEU A 257 -19.03 -3.55 11.18
N ARG A 258 -19.74 -4.69 11.17
CA ARG A 258 -21.05 -4.83 11.83
C ARG A 258 -20.92 -4.71 13.36
N PHE A 259 -19.90 -5.37 13.94
CA PHE A 259 -19.64 -5.25 15.38
C PHE A 259 -19.11 -3.88 15.79
N LEU A 260 -18.35 -3.23 14.92
CA LEU A 260 -17.77 -1.91 15.15
C LEU A 260 -18.74 -0.74 14.88
N GLU A 261 -19.94 -0.99 14.36
CA GLU A 261 -20.89 0.09 14.00
C GLU A 261 -21.18 1.02 15.17
N LYS A 262 -21.56 0.48 16.34
CA LYS A 262 -21.82 1.27 17.53
C LYS A 262 -20.59 1.98 18.12
N PRO A 263 -19.43 1.32 18.29
CA PRO A 263 -18.17 1.99 18.66
C PRO A 263 -17.79 3.11 17.70
N LEU A 264 -17.84 2.87 16.40
CA LEU A 264 -17.49 3.87 15.39
C LEU A 264 -18.43 5.08 15.44
N ALA A 265 -19.73 4.87 15.61
CA ALA A 265 -20.70 5.96 15.76
C ALA A 265 -20.36 6.85 17.00
N ARG A 266 -20.01 6.25 18.14
CA ARG A 266 -19.59 6.98 19.34
C ARG A 266 -18.29 7.75 19.16
N ILE A 267 -17.31 7.14 18.46
CA ILE A 267 -16.05 7.82 18.13
C ILE A 267 -16.31 8.99 17.19
N SER A 268 -17.15 8.80 16.18
CA SER A 268 -17.54 9.84 15.23
C SER A 268 -18.13 11.05 15.95
N GLU A 269 -19.11 10.82 16.80
CA GLU A 269 -19.78 11.87 17.58
C GLU A 269 -18.79 12.65 18.44
N LYS A 270 -17.97 11.95 19.23
CA LYS A 270 -16.95 12.59 20.10
C LYS A 270 -15.90 13.37 19.33
N ALA A 271 -15.52 12.91 18.14
CA ALA A 271 -14.54 13.54 17.28
C ALA A 271 -15.12 14.65 16.40
N GLY A 272 -16.45 14.81 16.35
CA GLY A 272 -17.16 15.72 15.43
C GLY A 272 -16.93 15.31 13.98
N LEU A 273 -17.07 14.02 13.69
CA LEU A 273 -16.91 13.37 12.38
C LEU A 273 -18.23 12.68 11.97
N SER A 274 -18.37 12.33 10.71
CA SER A 274 -19.43 11.43 10.26
C SER A 274 -19.05 9.96 10.49
N VAL A 275 -20.04 9.08 10.55
CA VAL A 275 -19.79 7.62 10.62
C VAL A 275 -19.05 7.13 9.36
N THR A 276 -19.30 7.74 8.20
CA THR A 276 -18.60 7.44 6.95
C THR A 276 -17.10 7.74 7.07
N ASP A 277 -16.73 8.85 7.75
CA ASP A 277 -15.33 9.23 7.98
C ASP A 277 -14.56 8.16 8.76
N THR A 278 -15.10 7.75 9.92
CA THR A 278 -14.44 6.77 10.80
C THR A 278 -14.46 5.36 10.22
N ARG A 279 -15.56 4.97 9.55
CA ARG A 279 -15.66 3.68 8.87
C ARG A 279 -14.62 3.56 7.74
N GLY A 280 -14.42 4.63 6.99
CA GLY A 280 -13.43 4.68 5.92
C GLY A 280 -12.02 4.39 6.41
N VAL A 281 -11.61 4.94 7.57
CA VAL A 281 -10.30 4.67 8.20
C VAL A 281 -10.12 3.17 8.48
N VAL A 282 -11.14 2.50 9.03
CA VAL A 282 -11.08 1.05 9.31
C VAL A 282 -11.01 0.24 8.01
N VAL A 283 -11.78 0.62 7.01
CA VAL A 283 -11.81 -0.05 5.69
C VAL A 283 -10.46 0.05 5.00
N CYS A 284 -9.75 1.18 5.12
CA CYS A 284 -8.42 1.36 4.55
C CYS A 284 -7.41 0.30 5.02
N LEU A 285 -7.52 -0.22 6.24
CA LEU A 285 -6.62 -1.29 6.73
C LEU A 285 -6.61 -2.52 5.82
N VAL A 286 -7.73 -2.79 5.17
CA VAL A 286 -7.85 -3.94 4.26
C VAL A 286 -7.75 -3.49 2.80
N ASN A 287 -8.51 -2.45 2.42
CA ASN A 287 -8.53 -1.95 1.04
C ASN A 287 -8.94 -0.47 1.02
N CYS A 288 -8.12 0.38 0.41
CA CYS A 288 -8.38 1.81 0.33
C CYS A 288 -9.46 2.17 -0.70
N TYR A 289 -9.66 1.40 -1.75
CA TYR A 289 -10.58 1.76 -2.84
C TYR A 289 -12.01 2.06 -2.37
N PRO A 290 -12.65 1.21 -1.53
CA PRO A 290 -14.00 1.52 -1.05
C PRO A 290 -14.08 2.78 -0.17
N SER A 291 -12.99 3.16 0.50
CA SER A 291 -12.91 4.43 1.23
C SER A 291 -12.72 5.61 0.27
N ILE A 292 -11.89 5.46 -0.76
CA ILE A 292 -11.66 6.49 -1.79
C ILE A 292 -12.95 6.79 -2.54
N ASP A 293 -13.72 5.78 -2.91
CA ASP A 293 -15.01 5.95 -3.59
C ASP A 293 -16.02 6.75 -2.76
N ARG A 294 -15.89 6.70 -1.43
CA ARG A 294 -16.74 7.44 -0.50
C ARG A 294 -16.20 8.79 -0.04
N LEU A 295 -15.02 9.21 -0.46
CA LEU A 295 -14.47 10.53 -0.12
C LEU A 295 -15.44 11.69 -0.45
N PRO A 296 -16.23 11.67 -1.54
CA PRO A 296 -17.20 12.74 -1.81
C PRO A 296 -18.27 12.91 -0.73
N GLU A 297 -18.63 11.82 -0.04
CA GLU A 297 -19.65 11.78 1.01
C GLU A 297 -19.11 12.17 2.40
N MET A 298 -17.76 12.20 2.55
CA MET A 298 -17.11 12.49 3.81
C MET A 298 -17.08 13.99 4.13
N THR A 299 -16.95 14.31 5.42
CA THR A 299 -16.62 15.67 5.85
C THR A 299 -15.23 16.08 5.36
N ASP A 300 -14.92 17.37 5.36
CA ASP A 300 -13.58 17.84 4.95
C ASP A 300 -12.47 17.24 5.83
N MET A 301 -12.73 17.14 7.14
CA MET A 301 -11.82 16.46 8.06
C MET A 301 -11.76 14.96 7.80
N GLY A 302 -12.89 14.34 7.43
CA GLY A 302 -12.96 12.93 7.02
C GLY A 302 -12.08 12.64 5.82
N ILE A 303 -12.08 13.51 4.79
CA ILE A 303 -11.18 13.40 3.64
C ILE A 303 -9.73 13.42 4.09
N VAL A 304 -9.35 14.41 4.93
CA VAL A 304 -7.96 14.51 5.46
C VAL A 304 -7.57 13.24 6.19
N LEU A 305 -8.40 12.76 7.12
CA LEU A 305 -8.10 11.58 7.92
C LEU A 305 -7.97 10.30 7.08
N ASN A 306 -8.91 10.08 6.14
CA ASN A 306 -8.89 8.88 5.31
C ASN A 306 -7.71 8.89 4.32
N THR A 307 -7.36 10.05 3.78
CA THR A 307 -6.20 10.17 2.90
C THR A 307 -4.90 10.03 3.68
N ALA A 308 -4.79 10.66 4.86
CA ALA A 308 -3.60 10.57 5.71
C ALA A 308 -3.35 9.12 6.17
N PHE A 309 -4.37 8.48 6.73
CA PHE A 309 -4.27 7.11 7.20
C PHE A 309 -4.10 6.12 6.05
N GLY A 310 -4.93 6.22 5.00
CA GLY A 310 -4.90 5.31 3.87
C GLY A 310 -3.59 5.35 3.08
N SER A 311 -2.89 6.50 3.02
CA SER A 311 -1.61 6.59 2.34
C SER A 311 -0.52 5.74 2.99
N VAL A 312 -0.51 5.61 4.33
CA VAL A 312 0.55 4.90 5.07
C VAL A 312 0.09 3.58 5.69
N ALA A 313 -1.13 3.50 6.25
CA ALA A 313 -1.67 2.30 6.88
C ALA A 313 -2.58 1.49 5.94
N GLY A 314 -2.87 1.99 4.76
CA GLY A 314 -3.69 1.28 3.78
C GLY A 314 -3.14 -0.11 3.46
N TYR A 315 -4.05 -1.07 3.28
CA TYR A 315 -3.73 -2.47 2.93
C TYR A 315 -2.87 -3.23 3.96
N ALA A 316 -2.68 -2.68 5.19
CA ALA A 316 -1.86 -3.31 6.22
C ALA A 316 -2.36 -4.70 6.64
N LEU A 317 -3.65 -4.98 6.47
CA LEU A 317 -4.29 -6.28 6.69
C LEU A 317 -4.92 -6.86 5.39
N GLY A 318 -4.64 -6.25 4.25
CA GLY A 318 -5.10 -6.66 2.93
C GLY A 318 -3.97 -7.17 2.04
N ASP A 319 -3.83 -6.57 0.86
CA ASP A 319 -2.89 -7.02 -0.18
C ASP A 319 -1.43 -7.01 0.30
N HIS A 320 -1.01 -5.97 1.03
CA HIS A 320 0.35 -5.88 1.57
C HIS A 320 0.62 -6.95 2.64
N PHE A 321 -0.37 -7.23 3.52
CA PHE A 321 -0.27 -8.36 4.46
C PHE A 321 -0.14 -9.67 3.71
N ALA A 322 -1.04 -9.91 2.76
CA ALA A 322 -1.11 -11.15 2.01
C ALA A 322 0.20 -11.41 1.24
N TYR A 323 0.72 -10.38 0.55
CA TYR A 323 2.03 -10.44 -0.10
C TYR A 323 3.15 -10.75 0.90
N THR A 324 3.27 -9.96 1.97
CA THR A 324 4.35 -10.11 2.95
C THR A 324 4.29 -11.46 3.66
N SER A 325 3.09 -11.97 3.97
CA SER A 325 2.93 -13.28 4.61
C SER A 325 3.36 -14.45 3.73
N SER A 326 3.33 -14.27 2.42
CA SER A 326 3.73 -15.27 1.44
C SER A 326 5.21 -15.13 1.05
N ALA A 327 5.69 -13.91 0.83
CA ALA A 327 7.07 -13.66 0.38
C ALA A 327 8.07 -13.60 1.53
N ALA A 328 7.71 -12.97 2.67
CA ALA A 328 8.60 -12.77 3.82
C ALA A 328 7.79 -12.83 5.14
N PRO A 329 7.36 -14.03 5.58
CA PRO A 329 6.47 -14.20 6.73
C PRO A 329 6.98 -13.58 8.05
N GLU A 330 8.29 -13.51 8.23
CA GLU A 330 8.94 -12.90 9.39
C GLU A 330 8.74 -11.37 9.46
N LEU A 331 8.46 -10.72 8.33
CA LEU A 331 8.28 -9.27 8.23
C LEU A 331 6.82 -8.83 8.41
N VAL A 332 5.88 -9.76 8.53
CA VAL A 332 4.44 -9.44 8.67
C VAL A 332 4.18 -8.51 9.85
N VAL A 333 4.66 -8.88 11.05
CA VAL A 333 4.43 -8.08 12.26
C VAL A 333 5.17 -6.73 12.19
N PRO A 334 6.47 -6.68 11.85
CA PRO A 334 7.19 -5.42 11.64
C PRO A 334 6.51 -4.49 10.65
N MET A 335 6.04 -5.00 9.50
CA MET A 335 5.37 -4.21 8.47
C MET A 335 4.02 -3.65 8.97
N ILE A 336 3.19 -4.47 9.64
CA ILE A 336 1.92 -4.01 10.21
C ILE A 336 2.18 -2.91 11.24
N ILE A 337 3.15 -3.08 12.14
CA ILE A 337 3.50 -2.10 13.16
C ILE A 337 4.00 -0.81 12.51
N ALA A 338 4.89 -0.88 11.52
CA ALA A 338 5.36 0.28 10.77
C ALA A 338 4.19 1.08 10.18
N LYS A 339 3.29 0.39 9.48
CA LYS A 339 2.15 1.02 8.79
C LYS A 339 1.11 1.59 9.75
N VAL A 340 0.70 0.80 10.73
CA VAL A 340 -0.35 1.22 11.67
C VAL A 340 0.14 2.35 12.57
N SER A 341 1.38 2.30 13.04
CA SER A 341 1.96 3.38 13.86
C SER A 341 2.09 4.69 13.06
N ALA A 342 2.53 4.63 11.79
CA ALA A 342 2.53 5.78 10.90
C ALA A 342 1.12 6.33 10.69
N GLY A 343 0.13 5.46 10.49
CA GLY A 343 -1.28 5.84 10.34
C GLY A 343 -1.86 6.51 11.58
N MET A 344 -1.59 5.95 12.75
CA MET A 344 -2.03 6.55 14.03
C MET A 344 -1.36 7.90 14.29
N LEU A 345 -0.07 8.04 14.00
CA LEU A 345 0.64 9.31 14.07
C LEU A 345 0.03 10.32 13.09
N ALA A 346 -0.27 9.91 11.87
CA ALA A 346 -0.91 10.76 10.87
C ALA A 346 -2.29 11.25 11.34
N ILE A 347 -3.12 10.39 11.93
CA ILE A 347 -4.39 10.79 12.56
C ILE A 347 -4.15 11.82 13.66
N GLY A 348 -3.19 11.58 14.55
CA GLY A 348 -2.84 12.51 15.64
C GLY A 348 -2.44 13.90 15.11
N ILE A 349 -1.55 13.94 14.10
CA ILE A 349 -1.11 15.19 13.44
C ILE A 349 -2.31 15.90 12.79
N ALA A 350 -3.19 15.15 12.09
CA ALA A 350 -4.37 15.72 11.44
C ALA A 350 -5.31 16.39 12.45
N PHE A 351 -5.53 15.79 13.62
CA PHE A 351 -6.32 16.41 14.69
C PHE A 351 -5.65 17.65 15.30
N LEU A 352 -4.33 17.61 15.51
CA LEU A 352 -3.58 18.77 15.99
C LEU A 352 -3.68 19.97 15.02
N LEU A 353 -3.63 19.69 13.72
CA LEU A 353 -3.72 20.70 12.66
C LEU A 353 -5.15 21.05 12.25
N ARG A 354 -6.18 20.41 12.82
CA ARG A 354 -7.60 20.57 12.45
C ARG A 354 -8.04 22.04 12.34
N ARG A 355 -7.63 22.88 13.31
CA ARG A 355 -8.02 24.29 13.33
C ARG A 355 -7.45 25.09 12.14
N PHE A 356 -6.28 24.69 11.65
CA PHE A 356 -5.63 25.34 10.50
C PHE A 356 -6.20 24.84 9.16
N ILE A 357 -6.58 23.56 9.11
CA ILE A 357 -7.09 22.90 7.90
C ILE A 357 -8.51 23.34 7.57
N ILE A 358 -9.40 23.46 8.57
CA ILE A 358 -10.85 23.70 8.36
C ILE A 358 -11.22 25.19 8.38
N ARG A 359 -10.32 26.08 8.85
CA ARG A 359 -10.59 27.53 8.88
C ARG A 359 -10.38 28.25 7.53
N LYS A 360 -9.98 27.52 6.47
CA LYS A 360 -9.87 28.05 5.10
C LYS A 360 -11.08 27.61 4.26
#